data_f32980026f6f33577629b001fbd4caee
#
_entry.id   f32980026f6f33577629b001fbd4caee
#
_cell.length_a   1.000
_cell.length_b   1.000
_cell.length_c   1.000
_cell.angle_alpha   90.00
_cell.angle_beta   90.00
_cell.angle_gamma   90.00
#
_symmetry.space_group_name_H-M   'P 1'
#
loop_
_entity.id
_entity.type
_entity.pdbx_description
1 polymer ?
#
loop_
_entity_poly.entity_id
_entity_poly.type
_entity_poly.pdbx_seq_one_letter_code
_entity_poly.pdbx_strand_id
1 'polypeptide(L)'
;MGIELDEYISLSSQFSVFRSLNPAYLKPQETIMSQKQTPNYLFPLIIVFIVCFLIGFITTMNNSMIAFLSEAFNLSAQQGQYVNTAFYGAYLLAIPFAMLMSKIGYKGTLLLGLAVAGIGFVINSFGIKAAISAEGNVYVVFLLSMCIVAMGVVMLQNVANPYVMVLGKPESGAFRMTLSQALNSVATTVAPIFITTVIIAGQAPTPEAVPGPFLGLGIFTLIICAILVFLKLPKIDEGKQAEDESGEKKQYKSSVFKYTHVWLGALAIFMYMGVEIGVPSMLPYRFSLLYPDMNPAECASMATGYLSFYWGGMMVGRFVGAGILTKFEPRKLLTACLCIGALCIALSLVLSTSMVGIWLMLAAGLFHSVMWPLIFNLGLQELGPHTKAASGVINTGVIGGALLMPLMGAMVDAAGVIVALCAMFVFYAYIIWFCNFGSKIGISAK
;
A
#
# COMPACT_ATOMS: atom_id res chain seq x y z
N MET A 1 20.57 -49.49 25.68
CA MET A 1 20.52 -49.52 24.22
C MET A 1 20.24 -50.97 23.80
N GLY A 2 18.96 -51.43 23.98
CA GLY A 2 18.61 -52.86 23.79
C GLY A 2 17.11 -53.13 24.02
N ILE A 3 16.21 -52.18 23.73
CA ILE A 3 14.73 -52.35 23.93
C ILE A 3 13.91 -52.04 22.67
N GLU A 4 14.50 -51.47 21.61
CA GLU A 4 13.74 -51.04 20.39
C GLU A 4 13.68 -52.07 19.26
N LEU A 5 14.35 -53.21 19.34
CA LEU A 5 14.31 -54.21 18.26
C LEU A 5 13.21 -55.25 18.43
N ASP A 6 12.72 -55.51 19.63
CA ASP A 6 11.68 -56.55 19.88
C ASP A 6 10.26 -56.03 19.55
N GLU A 7 10.01 -54.73 19.64
CA GLU A 7 8.68 -54.15 19.26
C GLU A 7 8.51 -54.11 17.73
N TYR A 8 9.56 -53.98 16.96
CA TYR A 8 9.50 -53.97 15.49
C TYR A 8 9.27 -55.37 14.89
N ILE A 9 9.71 -56.41 15.58
CA ILE A 9 9.52 -57.81 15.16
C ILE A 9 8.11 -58.29 15.49
N SER A 10 7.52 -57.80 16.57
CA SER A 10 6.12 -58.11 16.96
C SER A 10 5.11 -57.49 15.98
N LEU A 11 5.33 -56.28 15.47
CA LEU A 11 4.44 -55.65 14.49
C LEU A 11 4.52 -56.28 13.09
N SER A 12 5.69 -56.78 12.67
CA SER A 12 5.83 -57.46 11.38
C SER A 12 5.17 -58.81 11.32
N SER A 13 5.10 -59.57 12.45
CA SER A 13 4.45 -60.87 12.52
C SER A 13 2.92 -60.78 12.52
N GLN A 14 2.32 -59.72 13.04
CA GLN A 14 0.87 -59.50 12.98
C GLN A 14 0.37 -59.11 11.58
N PHE A 15 1.22 -58.46 10.76
CA PHE A 15 0.91 -58.15 9.37
C PHE A 15 1.00 -59.36 8.42
N SER A 16 1.73 -60.40 8.76
CA SER A 16 1.84 -61.62 7.93
C SER A 16 0.58 -62.52 8.04
N VAL A 17 -0.12 -62.49 9.17
CA VAL A 17 -1.36 -63.29 9.41
C VAL A 17 -2.57 -62.66 8.71
N PHE A 18 -2.61 -61.34 8.52
CA PHE A 18 -3.69 -60.68 7.78
C PHE A 18 -3.60 -60.86 6.26
N ARG A 19 -2.45 -61.31 5.75
CA ARG A 19 -2.18 -61.51 4.31
C ARG A 19 -2.80 -62.80 3.74
N SER A 20 -3.23 -63.72 4.59
CA SER A 20 -3.70 -65.05 4.15
C SER A 20 -5.24 -65.21 4.11
N LEU A 21 -6.00 -64.19 4.48
CA LEU A 21 -7.46 -64.37 4.67
C LEU A 21 -8.37 -63.75 3.62
N ASN A 22 -7.87 -62.97 2.61
CA ASN A 22 -8.77 -62.51 1.57
C ASN A 22 -8.05 -62.07 0.27
N PRO A 23 -8.09 -62.89 -0.82
CA PRO A 23 -7.45 -62.55 -2.11
C PRO A 23 -8.10 -61.36 -2.83
N ALA A 24 -9.24 -60.86 -2.38
CA ALA A 24 -9.95 -59.72 -3.02
C ALA A 24 -9.30 -58.34 -2.74
N TYR A 25 -8.32 -58.27 -1.80
CA TYR A 25 -7.60 -57.04 -1.50
C TYR A 25 -6.25 -56.90 -2.24
N LEU A 26 -5.97 -57.77 -3.17
CA LEU A 26 -4.77 -57.73 -4.02
C LEU A 26 -5.05 -57.14 -5.43
N LYS A 27 -5.92 -56.18 -5.55
CA LYS A 27 -5.75 -55.22 -6.66
C LYS A 27 -4.82 -54.13 -6.12
N PRO A 28 -3.63 -53.94 -6.72
CA PRO A 28 -2.91 -52.71 -6.53
C PRO A 28 -3.86 -51.62 -7.02
N GLN A 29 -4.44 -50.84 -6.10
CA GLN A 29 -4.79 -49.48 -6.45
C GLN A 29 -3.44 -48.85 -6.82
N GLU A 30 -3.04 -49.01 -8.10
CA GLU A 30 -2.34 -47.95 -8.78
C GLU A 30 -3.28 -46.74 -8.69
N THR A 31 -3.30 -46.15 -7.49
CA THR A 31 -3.60 -44.75 -7.36
C THR A 31 -2.55 -44.09 -8.24
N ILE A 32 -2.94 -43.86 -9.48
CA ILE A 32 -2.38 -42.80 -10.30
C ILE A 32 -2.50 -41.58 -9.40
N MET A 33 -1.52 -41.36 -8.53
CA MET A 33 -1.16 -40.05 -8.07
C MET A 33 -0.74 -39.34 -9.37
N SER A 34 -1.75 -38.87 -10.08
CA SER A 34 -1.56 -37.72 -10.94
C SER A 34 -0.77 -36.75 -10.07
N GLN A 35 0.51 -36.68 -10.30
CA GLN A 35 1.32 -35.58 -9.87
C GLN A 35 0.60 -34.35 -10.45
N LYS A 36 -0.36 -33.83 -9.67
CA LYS A 36 -0.83 -32.46 -9.87
C LYS A 36 0.46 -31.65 -9.78
N GLN A 37 1.06 -31.39 -10.95
CA GLN A 37 2.15 -30.43 -11.06
C GLN A 37 1.72 -29.24 -10.25
N THR A 38 2.37 -29.02 -9.12
CA THR A 38 2.12 -27.83 -8.32
C THR A 38 2.30 -26.66 -9.26
N PRO A 39 1.24 -25.86 -9.51
CA PRO A 39 1.32 -24.78 -10.48
C PRO A 39 2.55 -23.93 -10.14
N ASN A 40 3.40 -23.67 -11.11
CA ASN A 40 4.56 -22.81 -10.90
C ASN A 40 4.06 -21.37 -10.71
N TYR A 41 3.92 -20.94 -9.46
CA TYR A 41 3.45 -19.60 -9.10
C TYR A 41 4.56 -18.54 -9.16
N LEU A 42 5.82 -18.92 -9.42
CA LEU A 42 6.95 -17.98 -9.39
C LEU A 42 6.77 -16.85 -10.40
N PHE A 43 6.40 -17.19 -11.62
CA PHE A 43 6.24 -16.19 -12.67
C PHE A 43 5.04 -15.23 -12.44
N PRO A 44 3.83 -15.70 -12.09
CA PRO A 44 2.76 -14.84 -11.64
C PRO A 44 3.13 -13.93 -10.46
N LEU A 45 3.89 -14.43 -9.50
CA LEU A 45 4.38 -13.66 -8.36
C LEU A 45 5.31 -12.52 -8.78
N ILE A 46 6.27 -12.79 -9.68
CA ILE A 46 7.18 -11.76 -10.21
C ILE A 46 6.37 -10.62 -10.85
N ILE A 47 5.34 -10.95 -11.63
CA ILE A 47 4.49 -9.93 -12.27
C ILE A 47 3.78 -9.07 -11.22
N VAL A 48 3.20 -9.70 -10.20
CA VAL A 48 2.50 -8.95 -9.15
C VAL A 48 3.49 -8.09 -8.35
N PHE A 49 4.72 -8.56 -8.14
CA PHE A 49 5.77 -7.76 -7.51
C PHE A 49 6.18 -6.54 -8.35
N ILE A 50 6.26 -6.68 -9.68
CA ILE A 50 6.48 -5.53 -10.59
C ILE A 50 5.31 -4.55 -10.48
N VAL A 51 4.08 -5.02 -10.40
CA VAL A 51 2.90 -4.17 -10.20
C VAL A 51 2.96 -3.46 -8.84
N CYS A 52 3.35 -4.16 -7.76
CA CYS A 52 3.53 -3.54 -6.44
C CYS A 52 4.63 -2.46 -6.44
N PHE A 53 5.73 -2.71 -7.15
CA PHE A 53 6.78 -1.71 -7.38
C PHE A 53 6.22 -0.48 -8.11
N LEU A 54 5.50 -0.67 -9.21
CA LEU A 54 4.87 0.42 -9.97
C LEU A 54 3.90 1.25 -9.10
N ILE A 55 3.05 0.60 -8.31
CA ILE A 55 2.11 1.28 -7.40
C ILE A 55 2.89 2.20 -6.45
N GLY A 56 3.94 1.68 -5.78
CA GLY A 56 4.76 2.46 -4.87
C GLY A 56 5.46 3.61 -5.55
N PHE A 57 6.03 3.37 -6.73
CA PHE A 57 6.73 4.39 -7.51
C PHE A 57 5.79 5.54 -7.90
N ILE A 58 4.64 5.23 -8.50
CA ILE A 58 3.66 6.22 -8.96
C ILE A 58 3.11 7.03 -7.78
N THR A 59 2.77 6.36 -6.67
CA THR A 59 2.21 7.02 -5.49
C THR A 59 3.21 7.99 -4.87
N THR A 60 4.47 7.57 -4.71
CA THR A 60 5.49 8.43 -4.10
C THR A 60 5.94 9.53 -5.06
N MET A 61 5.99 9.25 -6.36
CA MET A 61 6.24 10.27 -7.38
C MET A 61 5.21 11.40 -7.28
N ASN A 62 3.91 11.08 -7.13
CA ASN A 62 2.87 12.09 -6.94
C ASN A 62 3.17 13.02 -5.76
N ASN A 63 3.53 12.46 -4.60
CA ASN A 63 3.87 13.25 -3.42
C ASN A 63 5.13 14.11 -3.62
N SER A 64 6.15 13.55 -4.24
CA SER A 64 7.44 14.25 -4.44
C SER A 64 7.35 15.37 -5.47
N MET A 65 6.37 15.33 -6.37
CA MET A 65 6.13 16.38 -7.37
C MET A 65 5.47 17.64 -6.78
N ILE A 66 4.85 17.55 -5.58
CA ILE A 66 4.09 18.68 -5.00
C ILE A 66 4.96 19.92 -4.87
N ALA A 67 6.16 19.79 -4.34
CA ALA A 67 7.07 20.91 -4.13
C ALA A 67 7.45 21.58 -5.48
N PHE A 68 7.82 20.76 -6.48
CA PHE A 68 8.14 21.22 -7.82
C PHE A 68 6.96 21.94 -8.50
N LEU A 69 5.75 21.38 -8.41
CA LEU A 69 4.55 21.96 -9.00
C LEU A 69 4.11 23.24 -8.27
N SER A 70 4.26 23.28 -6.95
CA SER A 70 3.94 24.49 -6.17
C SER A 70 4.77 25.68 -6.60
N GLU A 71 6.03 25.45 -6.92
CA GLU A 71 6.91 26.50 -7.45
C GLU A 71 6.60 26.81 -8.92
N ALA A 72 6.53 25.79 -9.79
CA ALA A 72 6.29 25.96 -11.23
C ALA A 72 4.99 26.76 -11.53
N PHE A 73 4.00 26.65 -10.66
CA PHE A 73 2.69 27.30 -10.82
C PHE A 73 2.41 28.41 -9.78
N ASN A 74 3.40 28.75 -8.93
CA ASN A 74 3.30 29.75 -7.87
C ASN A 74 2.04 29.52 -6.97
N LEU A 75 1.91 28.29 -6.44
CA LEU A 75 0.75 27.84 -5.66
C LEU A 75 0.92 28.13 -4.17
N SER A 76 -0.21 28.41 -3.48
CA SER A 76 -0.22 28.39 -2.01
C SER A 76 0.01 26.96 -1.48
N ALA A 77 0.29 26.81 -0.17
CA ALA A 77 0.47 25.50 0.45
C ALA A 77 -0.78 24.63 0.29
N GLN A 78 -1.98 25.21 0.44
CA GLN A 78 -3.23 24.50 0.22
C GLN A 78 -3.39 24.06 -1.24
N GLN A 79 -3.12 24.98 -2.18
CA GLN A 79 -3.23 24.68 -3.60
C GLN A 79 -2.28 23.56 -4.02
N GLY A 80 -1.05 23.57 -3.56
CA GLY A 80 -0.09 22.50 -3.82
C GLY A 80 -0.59 21.13 -3.39
N GLN A 81 -1.35 21.05 -2.29
CA GLN A 81 -1.93 19.79 -1.80
C GLN A 81 -3.12 19.27 -2.63
N TYR A 82 -3.67 20.05 -3.57
CA TYR A 82 -4.70 19.52 -4.50
C TYR A 82 -4.16 18.43 -5.43
N VAL A 83 -2.85 18.31 -5.58
CA VAL A 83 -2.21 17.15 -6.21
C VAL A 83 -2.57 15.86 -5.47
N ASN A 84 -2.51 15.89 -4.14
CA ASN A 84 -2.96 14.79 -3.29
C ASN A 84 -4.47 14.57 -3.39
N THR A 85 -5.26 15.63 -3.45
CA THR A 85 -6.72 15.54 -3.64
C THR A 85 -7.06 14.82 -4.95
N ALA A 86 -6.42 15.20 -6.06
CA ALA A 86 -6.63 14.58 -7.36
C ALA A 86 -6.25 13.09 -7.36
N PHE A 87 -5.13 12.75 -6.72
CA PHE A 87 -4.64 11.38 -6.69
C PHE A 87 -5.42 10.50 -5.71
N TYR A 88 -5.47 10.87 -4.44
CA TYR A 88 -6.12 10.05 -3.41
C TYR A 88 -7.65 10.12 -3.46
N GLY A 89 -8.23 11.13 -4.11
CA GLY A 89 -9.66 11.23 -4.37
C GLY A 89 -10.21 10.06 -5.19
N ALA A 90 -9.40 9.46 -6.06
CA ALA A 90 -9.76 8.27 -6.83
C ALA A 90 -10.11 7.06 -5.94
N TYR A 91 -9.67 7.02 -4.68
CA TYR A 91 -10.00 5.94 -3.74
C TYR A 91 -11.47 5.91 -3.30
N LEU A 92 -12.26 6.97 -3.58
CA LEU A 92 -13.72 6.89 -3.53
C LEU A 92 -14.28 5.76 -4.41
N LEU A 93 -13.58 5.44 -5.48
CA LEU A 93 -13.96 4.38 -6.42
C LEU A 93 -13.43 3.00 -6.02
N ALA A 94 -12.77 2.85 -4.86
CA ALA A 94 -12.20 1.56 -4.44
C ALA A 94 -13.27 0.46 -4.32
N ILE A 95 -14.45 0.76 -3.76
CA ILE A 95 -15.57 -0.20 -3.68
C ILE A 95 -16.11 -0.54 -5.07
N PRO A 96 -16.51 0.40 -5.94
CA PRO A 96 -16.89 0.10 -7.32
C PRO A 96 -15.86 -0.75 -8.08
N PHE A 97 -14.57 -0.46 -7.94
CA PHE A 97 -13.51 -1.23 -8.58
C PHE A 97 -13.33 -2.64 -7.99
N ALA A 98 -13.54 -2.82 -6.68
CA ALA A 98 -13.58 -4.14 -6.07
C ALA A 98 -14.78 -4.96 -6.56
N MET A 99 -15.95 -4.33 -6.78
CA MET A 99 -17.10 -4.97 -7.39
C MET A 99 -16.85 -5.33 -8.87
N LEU A 100 -16.16 -4.46 -9.62
CA LEU A 100 -15.74 -4.74 -10.99
C LEU A 100 -14.78 -5.93 -11.04
N MET A 101 -13.83 -6.00 -10.11
CA MET A 101 -12.88 -7.12 -9.98
C MET A 101 -13.60 -8.47 -9.79
N SER A 102 -14.72 -8.50 -9.08
CA SER A 102 -15.51 -9.72 -8.92
C SER A 102 -16.11 -10.23 -10.23
N LYS A 103 -16.34 -9.34 -11.22
CA LYS A 103 -16.89 -9.67 -12.55
C LYS A 103 -15.81 -10.05 -13.55
N ILE A 104 -14.72 -9.27 -13.65
CA ILE A 104 -13.66 -9.45 -14.66
C ILE A 104 -12.45 -10.24 -14.16
N GLY A 105 -12.42 -10.58 -12.87
CA GLY A 105 -11.35 -11.35 -12.22
C GLY A 105 -10.04 -10.56 -12.04
N TYR A 106 -9.08 -11.20 -11.39
CA TYR A 106 -7.79 -10.59 -11.05
C TYR A 106 -7.02 -10.11 -12.28
N LYS A 107 -6.84 -10.97 -13.30
CA LYS A 107 -6.10 -10.62 -14.53
C LYS A 107 -6.76 -9.45 -15.26
N GLY A 108 -8.10 -9.51 -15.44
CA GLY A 108 -8.84 -8.44 -16.10
C GLY A 108 -8.68 -7.09 -15.41
N THR A 109 -8.73 -7.08 -14.09
CA THR A 109 -8.56 -5.84 -13.31
C THR A 109 -7.12 -5.32 -13.34
N LEU A 110 -6.11 -6.21 -13.32
CA LEU A 110 -4.71 -5.80 -13.52
C LEU A 110 -4.49 -5.13 -14.88
N LEU A 111 -5.00 -5.74 -15.96
CA LEU A 111 -4.90 -5.18 -17.31
C LEU A 111 -5.60 -3.82 -17.42
N LEU A 112 -6.82 -3.73 -16.89
CA LEU A 112 -7.58 -2.48 -16.90
C LEU A 112 -6.89 -1.39 -16.09
N GLY A 113 -6.37 -1.72 -14.90
CA GLY A 113 -5.64 -0.78 -14.05
C GLY A 113 -4.37 -0.24 -14.71
N LEU A 114 -3.55 -1.13 -15.32
CA LEU A 114 -2.36 -0.72 -16.07
C LEU A 114 -2.71 0.13 -17.29
N ALA A 115 -3.74 -0.25 -18.04
CA ALA A 115 -4.19 0.51 -19.20
C ALA A 115 -4.67 1.92 -18.81
N VAL A 116 -5.51 2.02 -17.77
CA VAL A 116 -6.02 3.32 -17.29
C VAL A 116 -4.90 4.19 -16.76
N ALA A 117 -3.96 3.66 -15.97
CA ALA A 117 -2.81 4.42 -15.47
C ALA A 117 -1.89 4.88 -16.61
N GLY A 118 -1.57 3.98 -17.55
CA GLY A 118 -0.71 4.30 -18.69
C GLY A 118 -1.34 5.36 -19.61
N ILE A 119 -2.61 5.22 -19.93
CA ILE A 119 -3.37 6.21 -20.71
C ILE A 119 -3.44 7.55 -19.94
N GLY A 120 -3.66 7.52 -18.63
CA GLY A 120 -3.65 8.73 -17.79
C GLY A 120 -2.33 9.51 -17.89
N PHE A 121 -1.19 8.83 -17.89
CA PHE A 121 0.12 9.45 -18.10
C PHE A 121 0.29 10.03 -19.51
N VAL A 122 -0.19 9.34 -20.53
CA VAL A 122 -0.17 9.84 -21.92
C VAL A 122 -1.03 11.09 -22.03
N ILE A 123 -2.26 11.07 -21.46
CA ILE A 123 -3.15 12.24 -21.40
C ILE A 123 -2.48 13.40 -20.64
N ASN A 124 -1.78 13.12 -19.54
CA ASN A 124 -1.02 14.14 -18.80
C ASN A 124 -0.01 14.84 -19.71
N SER A 125 0.83 14.06 -20.40
CA SER A 125 1.88 14.61 -21.26
C SER A 125 1.33 15.46 -22.40
N PHE A 126 0.41 14.91 -23.20
CA PHE A 126 -0.17 15.63 -24.34
C PHE A 126 -1.09 16.75 -23.91
N GLY A 127 -1.87 16.57 -22.85
CA GLY A 127 -2.78 17.58 -22.30
C GLY A 127 -2.03 18.80 -21.78
N ILE A 128 -0.91 18.60 -21.07
CA ILE A 128 -0.06 19.70 -20.61
C ILE A 128 0.52 20.48 -21.81
N LYS A 129 1.08 19.79 -22.82
CA LYS A 129 1.59 20.45 -24.03
C LYS A 129 0.52 21.26 -24.74
N ALA A 130 -0.68 20.70 -24.88
CA ALA A 130 -1.81 21.38 -25.49
C ALA A 130 -2.25 22.60 -24.66
N ALA A 131 -2.31 22.48 -23.33
CA ALA A 131 -2.68 23.58 -22.43
C ALA A 131 -1.64 24.72 -22.47
N ILE A 132 -0.34 24.42 -22.52
CA ILE A 132 0.70 25.43 -22.69
C ILE A 132 0.50 26.16 -24.02
N SER A 133 0.32 25.43 -25.14
CA SER A 133 0.15 26.03 -26.46
C SER A 133 -1.14 26.87 -26.60
N ALA A 134 -2.17 26.56 -25.82
CA ALA A 134 -3.46 27.27 -25.84
C ALA A 134 -3.57 28.33 -24.73
N GLU A 135 -2.49 28.61 -23.99
CA GLU A 135 -2.49 29.51 -22.81
C GLU A 135 -3.57 29.12 -21.77
N GLY A 136 -3.87 27.83 -21.70
CA GLY A 136 -4.91 27.27 -20.82
C GLY A 136 -4.38 27.00 -19.41
N ASN A 137 -5.28 26.55 -18.52
CA ASN A 137 -4.93 26.21 -17.16
C ASN A 137 -4.20 24.85 -17.07
N VAL A 138 -2.87 24.89 -17.20
CA VAL A 138 -1.99 23.72 -17.19
C VAL A 138 -2.09 22.93 -15.89
N TYR A 139 -2.26 23.61 -14.74
CA TYR A 139 -2.38 22.95 -13.44
C TYR A 139 -3.64 22.10 -13.32
N VAL A 140 -4.79 22.60 -13.81
CA VAL A 140 -6.05 21.82 -13.81
C VAL A 140 -5.92 20.59 -14.70
N VAL A 141 -5.29 20.72 -15.87
CA VAL A 141 -5.05 19.58 -16.76
C VAL A 141 -4.15 18.52 -16.08
N PHE A 142 -3.13 18.96 -15.35
CA PHE A 142 -2.30 18.07 -14.54
C PHE A 142 -3.14 17.32 -13.51
N LEU A 143 -3.95 18.03 -12.72
CA LEU A 143 -4.78 17.41 -11.66
C LEU A 143 -5.75 16.37 -12.23
N LEU A 144 -6.45 16.70 -13.31
CA LEU A 144 -7.43 15.79 -13.93
C LEU A 144 -6.78 14.54 -14.50
N SER A 145 -5.64 14.70 -15.17
CA SER A 145 -4.91 13.56 -15.72
C SER A 145 -4.32 12.67 -14.62
N MET A 146 -3.82 13.24 -13.52
CA MET A 146 -3.37 12.47 -12.36
C MET A 146 -4.50 11.75 -11.64
N CYS A 147 -5.73 12.28 -11.66
CA CYS A 147 -6.89 11.54 -11.17
C CYS A 147 -7.14 10.27 -12.01
N ILE A 148 -6.99 10.33 -13.33
CA ILE A 148 -7.10 9.14 -14.20
C ILE A 148 -5.98 8.12 -13.88
N VAL A 149 -4.74 8.57 -13.72
CA VAL A 149 -3.63 7.70 -13.30
C VAL A 149 -3.97 7.00 -11.99
N ALA A 150 -4.48 7.75 -11.02
CA ALA A 150 -4.84 7.25 -9.72
C ALA A 150 -5.97 6.21 -9.76
N MET A 151 -6.98 6.37 -10.62
CA MET A 151 -7.99 5.33 -10.83
C MET A 151 -7.37 3.99 -11.24
N GLY A 152 -6.37 4.03 -12.14
CA GLY A 152 -5.60 2.84 -12.50
C GLY A 152 -4.85 2.26 -11.29
N VAL A 153 -4.19 3.09 -10.51
CA VAL A 153 -3.47 2.67 -9.28
C VAL A 153 -4.40 2.03 -8.27
N VAL A 154 -5.60 2.58 -8.03
CA VAL A 154 -6.61 2.00 -7.13
C VAL A 154 -7.04 0.61 -7.60
N MET A 155 -7.28 0.41 -8.90
CA MET A 155 -7.58 -0.90 -9.47
C MET A 155 -6.43 -1.88 -9.23
N LEU A 156 -5.19 -1.47 -9.48
CA LEU A 156 -4.00 -2.29 -9.26
C LEU A 156 -3.84 -2.68 -7.78
N GLN A 157 -4.07 -1.75 -6.86
CA GLN A 157 -3.92 -1.98 -5.43
C GLN A 157 -5.00 -2.91 -4.87
N ASN A 158 -6.25 -2.78 -5.35
CA ASN A 158 -7.33 -3.70 -4.99
C ASN A 158 -7.04 -5.14 -5.38
N VAL A 159 -6.29 -5.37 -6.46
CA VAL A 159 -5.93 -6.70 -6.94
C VAL A 159 -4.64 -7.22 -6.33
N ALA A 160 -3.58 -6.41 -6.31
CA ALA A 160 -2.23 -6.87 -5.99
C ALA A 160 -2.15 -7.52 -4.60
N ASN A 161 -2.75 -6.90 -3.58
CA ASN A 161 -2.70 -7.37 -2.21
C ASN A 161 -3.35 -8.75 -2.03
N PRO A 162 -4.63 -8.97 -2.36
CA PRO A 162 -5.25 -10.28 -2.22
C PRO A 162 -4.61 -11.32 -3.16
N TYR A 163 -4.19 -10.91 -4.36
CA TYR A 163 -3.63 -11.84 -5.33
C TYR A 163 -2.29 -12.42 -4.87
N VAL A 164 -1.39 -11.61 -4.30
CA VAL A 164 -0.15 -12.08 -3.69
C VAL A 164 -0.41 -13.13 -2.60
N MET A 165 -1.45 -12.95 -1.79
CA MET A 165 -1.77 -13.88 -0.69
C MET A 165 -2.24 -15.24 -1.19
N VAL A 166 -2.92 -15.30 -2.33
CA VAL A 166 -3.50 -16.54 -2.87
C VAL A 166 -2.60 -17.25 -3.90
N LEU A 167 -1.53 -16.60 -4.38
CA LEU A 167 -0.54 -17.20 -5.28
C LEU A 167 0.47 -18.05 -4.51
N GLY A 168 0.13 -19.31 -4.21
CA GLY A 168 1.00 -20.29 -3.56
C GLY A 168 0.41 -20.90 -2.29
N LYS A 169 1.26 -21.54 -1.49
CA LYS A 169 0.80 -22.21 -0.26
C LYS A 169 0.31 -21.20 0.78
N PRO A 170 -0.80 -21.47 1.50
CA PRO A 170 -1.33 -20.56 2.53
C PRO A 170 -0.30 -20.15 3.59
N GLU A 171 0.54 -21.09 4.04
CA GLU A 171 1.54 -20.87 5.10
C GLU A 171 2.57 -19.79 4.73
N SER A 172 2.85 -19.61 3.43
CA SER A 172 3.77 -18.59 2.93
C SER A 172 3.08 -17.29 2.48
N GLY A 173 1.77 -17.15 2.69
CA GLY A 173 1.00 -15.98 2.29
C GLY A 173 1.48 -14.68 2.93
N ALA A 174 1.73 -14.70 4.25
CA ALA A 174 2.26 -13.56 4.99
C ALA A 174 3.65 -13.13 4.50
N PHE A 175 4.54 -14.09 4.22
CA PHE A 175 5.86 -13.82 3.66
C PHE A 175 5.76 -13.14 2.29
N ARG A 176 4.93 -13.66 1.38
CA ARG A 176 4.73 -13.08 0.05
C ARG A 176 4.16 -11.65 0.13
N MET A 177 3.20 -11.43 1.02
CA MET A 177 2.65 -10.10 1.26
C MET A 177 3.72 -9.14 1.78
N THR A 178 4.54 -9.58 2.76
CA THR A 178 5.65 -8.77 3.30
C THR A 178 6.67 -8.45 2.22
N LEU A 179 7.02 -9.42 1.37
CA LEU A 179 7.95 -9.22 0.26
C LEU A 179 7.39 -8.24 -0.78
N SER A 180 6.10 -8.32 -1.11
CA SER A 180 5.47 -7.37 -2.02
C SER A 180 5.49 -5.94 -1.49
N GLN A 181 5.26 -5.77 -0.19
CA GLN A 181 5.35 -4.46 0.47
C GLN A 181 6.79 -3.94 0.58
N ALA A 182 7.77 -4.83 0.72
CA ALA A 182 9.18 -4.46 0.68
C ALA A 182 9.58 -3.93 -0.71
N LEU A 183 9.16 -4.59 -1.79
CA LEU A 183 9.41 -4.12 -3.16
C LEU A 183 8.69 -2.80 -3.46
N ASN A 184 7.47 -2.64 -2.96
CA ASN A 184 6.79 -1.34 -2.98
C ASN A 184 7.63 -0.27 -2.27
N SER A 185 8.24 -0.59 -1.12
CA SER A 185 9.10 0.34 -0.38
C SER A 185 10.40 0.69 -1.09
N VAL A 186 11.00 -0.24 -1.82
CA VAL A 186 12.15 0.07 -2.69
C VAL A 186 11.74 1.12 -3.72
N ALA A 187 10.58 0.93 -4.36
CA ALA A 187 10.05 1.88 -5.33
C ALA A 187 9.81 3.26 -4.70
N THR A 188 9.21 3.31 -3.51
CA THR A 188 8.96 4.59 -2.81
C THR A 188 10.24 5.30 -2.41
N THR A 189 11.31 4.56 -2.11
CA THR A 189 12.63 5.13 -1.81
C THR A 189 13.32 5.69 -3.06
N VAL A 190 13.18 5.01 -4.19
CA VAL A 190 13.82 5.40 -5.47
C VAL A 190 13.07 6.55 -6.16
N ALA A 191 11.75 6.66 -5.99
CA ALA A 191 10.94 7.65 -6.70
C ALA A 191 11.40 9.11 -6.46
N PRO A 192 11.70 9.58 -5.25
CA PRO A 192 12.23 10.94 -5.05
C PRO A 192 13.57 11.17 -5.75
N ILE A 193 14.45 10.15 -5.74
CA ILE A 193 15.75 10.22 -6.43
C ILE A 193 15.53 10.38 -7.94
N PHE A 194 14.62 9.58 -8.52
CA PHE A 194 14.25 9.68 -9.93
C PHE A 194 13.75 11.10 -10.28
N ILE A 195 12.90 11.68 -9.44
CA ILE A 195 12.37 13.03 -9.67
C ILE A 195 13.49 14.06 -9.65
N THR A 196 14.37 14.03 -8.65
CA THR A 196 15.46 14.99 -8.54
C THR A 196 16.47 14.86 -9.66
N THR A 197 16.78 13.64 -10.12
CA THR A 197 17.82 13.39 -11.12
C THR A 197 17.33 13.42 -12.57
N VAL A 198 16.07 13.06 -12.83
CA VAL A 198 15.52 12.91 -14.19
C VAL A 198 14.52 14.01 -14.54
N ILE A 199 13.63 14.38 -13.60
CA ILE A 199 12.59 15.39 -13.88
C ILE A 199 13.14 16.78 -13.60
N ILE A 200 13.68 17.01 -12.41
CA ILE A 200 14.21 18.30 -12.01
C ILE A 200 15.58 18.53 -12.69
N ALA A 201 16.48 17.55 -12.65
CA ALA A 201 17.80 17.52 -13.35
C ALA A 201 18.57 18.86 -13.36
N GLY A 202 18.43 19.67 -12.31
CA GLY A 202 19.05 21.02 -12.23
C GLY A 202 18.36 22.07 -13.11
N GLN A 203 17.23 21.78 -13.73
CA GLN A 203 16.42 22.73 -14.48
C GLN A 203 15.53 23.54 -13.53
N ALA A 204 15.22 24.76 -13.92
CA ALA A 204 14.21 25.54 -13.23
C ALA A 204 12.86 24.82 -13.30
N PRO A 205 12.05 24.82 -12.22
CA PRO A 205 10.73 24.20 -12.20
C PRO A 205 9.80 24.97 -13.14
N THR A 206 9.60 24.38 -14.33
CA THR A 206 8.70 24.93 -15.35
C THR A 206 7.69 23.88 -15.78
N PRO A 207 6.48 24.29 -16.22
CA PRO A 207 5.45 23.36 -16.70
C PRO A 207 5.94 22.49 -17.87
N GLU A 208 6.85 22.97 -18.68
CA GLU A 208 7.41 22.31 -19.88
C GLU A 208 8.27 21.08 -19.53
N ALA A 209 8.82 21.02 -18.31
CA ALA A 209 9.63 19.89 -17.86
C ALA A 209 8.81 18.61 -17.58
N VAL A 210 7.51 18.74 -17.32
CA VAL A 210 6.63 17.63 -16.88
C VAL A 210 6.29 16.63 -18.00
N PRO A 211 5.92 17.04 -19.23
CA PRO A 211 5.38 16.14 -20.25
C PRO A 211 6.31 14.98 -20.65
N GLY A 212 7.62 15.21 -20.76
CA GLY A 212 8.57 14.21 -21.24
C GLY A 212 8.65 12.97 -20.33
N PRO A 213 9.03 13.12 -19.05
CA PRO A 213 9.11 12.03 -18.09
C PRO A 213 7.77 11.29 -17.91
N PHE A 214 6.65 12.02 -17.90
CA PHE A 214 5.33 11.41 -17.75
C PHE A 214 4.92 10.58 -18.98
N LEU A 215 5.30 10.99 -20.20
CA LEU A 215 5.12 10.16 -21.40
C LEU A 215 5.93 8.88 -21.31
N GLY A 216 7.17 8.96 -20.86
CA GLY A 216 8.02 7.78 -20.65
C GLY A 216 7.40 6.78 -19.68
N LEU A 217 6.87 7.25 -18.56
CA LEU A 217 6.17 6.41 -17.59
C LEU A 217 4.88 5.80 -18.17
N GLY A 218 4.14 6.56 -18.97
CA GLY A 218 2.94 6.07 -19.66
C GLY A 218 3.27 4.94 -20.62
N ILE A 219 4.26 5.12 -21.48
CA ILE A 219 4.73 4.10 -22.43
C ILE A 219 5.21 2.86 -21.67
N PHE A 220 6.02 3.02 -20.63
CA PHE A 220 6.51 1.91 -19.81
C PHE A 220 5.37 1.11 -19.18
N THR A 221 4.38 1.79 -18.59
CA THR A 221 3.20 1.15 -17.99
C THR A 221 2.37 0.40 -19.04
N LEU A 222 2.18 0.96 -20.23
CA LEU A 222 1.46 0.32 -21.34
C LEU A 222 2.22 -0.88 -21.92
N ILE A 223 3.56 -0.86 -21.95
CA ILE A 223 4.37 -2.01 -22.34
C ILE A 223 4.17 -3.16 -21.35
N ILE A 224 4.18 -2.88 -20.02
CA ILE A 224 3.88 -3.89 -18.99
C ILE A 224 2.47 -4.45 -19.18
N CYS A 225 1.49 -3.59 -19.47
CA CYS A 225 0.12 -4.02 -19.78
C CYS A 225 0.09 -4.96 -20.98
N ALA A 226 0.75 -4.60 -22.08
CA ALA A 226 0.82 -5.42 -23.30
C ALA A 226 1.47 -6.78 -23.04
N ILE A 227 2.57 -6.81 -22.30
CA ILE A 227 3.22 -8.06 -21.88
C ILE A 227 2.25 -8.94 -21.10
N LEU A 228 1.52 -8.34 -20.13
CA LEU A 228 0.58 -9.06 -19.25
C LEU A 228 -0.60 -9.68 -20.04
N VAL A 229 -1.01 -9.10 -21.18
CA VAL A 229 -2.06 -9.69 -22.05
C VAL A 229 -1.71 -11.12 -22.46
N PHE A 230 -0.46 -11.34 -22.90
CA PHE A 230 0.01 -12.63 -23.39
C PHE A 230 0.31 -13.64 -22.27
N LEU A 231 0.44 -13.21 -21.02
CA LEU A 231 0.80 -14.08 -19.91
C LEU A 231 -0.43 -14.80 -19.34
N LYS A 232 -0.31 -16.11 -19.12
CA LYS A 232 -1.35 -16.91 -18.47
C LYS A 232 -1.24 -16.80 -16.96
N LEU A 233 -2.12 -16.02 -16.33
CA LEU A 233 -2.23 -15.95 -14.87
C LEU A 233 -3.25 -16.98 -14.37
N PRO A 234 -2.98 -17.66 -13.21
CA PRO A 234 -3.89 -18.63 -12.63
C PRO A 234 -5.23 -17.99 -12.28
N LYS A 235 -6.32 -18.68 -12.64
CA LYS A 235 -7.65 -18.35 -12.12
C LYS A 235 -7.76 -18.91 -10.71
N ILE A 236 -8.17 -18.09 -9.77
CA ILE A 236 -8.33 -18.49 -8.38
C ILE A 236 -9.81 -18.73 -8.12
N ASP A 237 -10.15 -20.00 -7.83
CA ASP A 237 -11.47 -20.41 -7.38
C ASP A 237 -11.61 -20.10 -5.89
N GLU A 238 -12.34 -19.05 -5.58
CA GLU A 238 -12.52 -18.54 -4.23
C GLU A 238 -13.52 -19.34 -3.38
N GLY A 239 -14.32 -20.18 -4.01
CA GLY A 239 -15.32 -21.03 -3.34
C GLY A 239 -14.74 -22.15 -2.48
N LYS A 240 -13.45 -22.50 -2.65
CA LYS A 240 -12.81 -23.59 -1.90
C LYS A 240 -12.06 -23.17 -0.63
N GLN A 241 -11.93 -21.87 -0.36
CA GLN A 241 -11.27 -21.38 0.86
C GLN A 241 -12.22 -21.12 2.04
N ALA A 242 -13.51 -21.41 1.89
CA ALA A 242 -14.53 -21.17 2.92
C ALA A 242 -14.75 -22.36 3.88
N GLU A 243 -14.03 -23.46 3.71
CA GLU A 243 -14.08 -24.59 4.65
C GLU A 243 -12.94 -24.44 5.67
N ASP A 244 -13.29 -24.01 6.88
CA ASP A 244 -12.39 -24.02 8.04
C ASP A 244 -12.04 -25.48 8.42
N GLU A 245 -10.76 -25.69 8.81
CA GLU A 245 -10.23 -26.99 9.27
C GLU A 245 -10.98 -27.58 10.49
N SER A 246 -11.90 -26.83 11.11
CA SER A 246 -12.62 -27.23 12.33
C SER A 246 -14.04 -27.75 12.12
N GLY A 247 -14.58 -27.73 10.90
CA GLY A 247 -15.92 -28.31 10.62
C GLY A 247 -17.11 -27.54 11.23
N GLU A 248 -16.94 -26.53 12.04
CA GLU A 248 -18.00 -25.69 12.57
C GLU A 248 -18.32 -24.51 11.62
N LYS A 249 -19.59 -24.45 11.19
CA LYS A 249 -20.09 -23.33 10.37
C LYS A 249 -20.16 -22.06 11.21
N LYS A 250 -19.12 -21.23 11.17
CA LYS A 250 -19.20 -19.87 11.74
C LYS A 250 -20.33 -19.09 11.06
N GLN A 251 -21.22 -18.50 11.87
CA GLN A 251 -22.25 -17.61 11.35
C GLN A 251 -21.65 -16.24 11.03
N TYR A 252 -21.74 -15.84 9.77
CA TYR A 252 -21.31 -14.51 9.32
C TYR A 252 -22.52 -13.58 9.17
N LYS A 253 -22.33 -12.26 9.39
CA LYS A 253 -23.38 -11.27 9.15
C LYS A 253 -23.76 -11.25 7.66
N SER A 254 -24.98 -10.86 7.33
CA SER A 254 -25.50 -10.90 5.95
C SER A 254 -24.79 -9.92 4.98
N SER A 255 -24.04 -8.94 5.49
CA SER A 255 -23.33 -7.95 4.69
C SER A 255 -22.10 -7.43 5.42
N VAL A 256 -21.04 -7.12 4.65
CA VAL A 256 -19.82 -6.47 5.14
C VAL A 256 -20.11 -5.15 5.84
N PHE A 257 -21.08 -4.39 5.38
CA PHE A 257 -21.43 -3.08 5.93
C PHE A 257 -21.99 -3.14 7.37
N LYS A 258 -22.36 -4.30 7.86
CA LYS A 258 -22.82 -4.52 9.25
C LYS A 258 -21.66 -4.72 10.24
N TYR A 259 -20.44 -4.83 9.77
CA TYR A 259 -19.25 -4.99 10.62
C TYR A 259 -18.68 -3.61 10.99
N THR A 260 -18.93 -3.18 12.22
CA THR A 260 -18.51 -1.87 12.71
C THR A 260 -16.98 -1.68 12.66
N HIS A 261 -16.21 -2.73 13.03
CA HIS A 261 -14.74 -2.66 13.01
C HIS A 261 -14.16 -2.41 11.61
N VAL A 262 -14.86 -2.80 10.53
CA VAL A 262 -14.44 -2.52 9.15
C VAL A 262 -14.49 -1.01 8.86
N TRP A 263 -15.56 -0.33 9.26
CA TRP A 263 -15.71 1.11 9.12
C TRP A 263 -14.73 1.90 9.99
N LEU A 264 -14.55 1.43 11.24
CA LEU A 264 -13.55 1.99 12.13
C LEU A 264 -12.13 1.79 11.60
N GLY A 265 -11.89 0.65 10.94
CA GLY A 265 -10.64 0.37 10.22
C GLY A 265 -10.43 1.28 9.02
N ALA A 266 -11.49 1.54 8.22
CA ALA A 266 -11.43 2.51 7.13
C ALA A 266 -11.10 3.91 7.64
N LEU A 267 -11.71 4.35 8.76
CA LEU A 267 -11.39 5.62 9.40
C LEU A 267 -9.96 5.62 9.98
N ALA A 268 -9.45 4.47 10.46
CA ALA A 268 -8.06 4.38 10.94
C ALA A 268 -7.06 4.50 9.78
N ILE A 269 -7.34 3.93 8.60
CA ILE A 269 -6.55 4.17 7.38
C ILE A 269 -6.66 5.64 6.95
N PHE A 270 -7.84 6.24 7.03
CA PHE A 270 -8.03 7.67 6.73
C PHE A 270 -7.11 8.56 7.60
N MET A 271 -7.10 8.34 8.92
CA MET A 271 -6.21 9.05 9.84
C MET A 271 -4.73 8.74 9.60
N TYR A 272 -4.43 7.47 9.26
CA TYR A 272 -3.07 7.06 8.94
C TYR A 272 -2.51 7.79 7.70
N MET A 273 -3.35 8.04 6.68
CA MET A 273 -2.94 8.86 5.54
C MET A 273 -2.50 10.27 5.95
N GLY A 274 -3.15 10.85 6.97
CA GLY A 274 -2.73 12.12 7.56
C GLY A 274 -1.35 12.06 8.22
N VAL A 275 -0.97 10.90 8.75
CA VAL A 275 0.35 10.67 9.35
C VAL A 275 1.40 10.36 8.28
N GLU A 276 1.14 9.37 7.41
CA GLU A 276 2.10 8.89 6.40
C GLU A 276 2.43 9.95 5.36
N ILE A 277 1.41 10.58 4.79
CA ILE A 277 1.59 11.61 3.75
C ILE A 277 1.86 12.99 4.36
N GLY A 278 1.42 13.22 5.59
CA GLY A 278 1.63 14.48 6.30
C GLY A 278 3.11 14.82 6.48
N VAL A 279 3.96 13.85 6.86
CA VAL A 279 5.41 14.08 7.01
C VAL A 279 6.05 14.57 5.71
N PRO A 280 5.97 13.83 4.58
CA PRO A 280 6.56 14.29 3.33
C PRO A 280 5.94 15.60 2.83
N SER A 281 4.63 15.79 2.96
CA SER A 281 3.94 16.99 2.48
C SER A 281 4.30 18.25 3.29
N MET A 282 4.64 18.11 4.56
CA MET A 282 5.00 19.24 5.44
C MET A 282 6.51 19.54 5.47
N LEU A 283 7.32 18.66 4.90
CA LEU A 283 8.78 18.77 4.95
C LEU A 283 9.32 20.04 4.28
N PRO A 284 8.84 20.48 3.09
CA PRO A 284 9.29 21.72 2.46
C PRO A 284 9.08 22.93 3.38
N TYR A 285 7.92 23.04 4.01
CA TYR A 285 7.58 24.15 4.92
C TYR A 285 8.40 24.10 6.21
N ARG A 286 8.84 22.90 6.63
CA ARG A 286 9.79 22.76 7.74
C ARG A 286 11.17 23.28 7.39
N PHE A 287 11.65 23.04 6.15
CA PHE A 287 12.90 23.62 5.69
C PHE A 287 12.81 25.13 5.55
N SER A 288 11.70 25.69 5.03
CA SER A 288 11.49 27.12 4.96
C SER A 288 11.45 27.80 6.35
N LEU A 289 10.94 27.08 7.36
CA LEU A 289 10.98 27.56 8.76
C LEU A 289 12.42 27.56 9.31
N LEU A 290 13.22 26.55 8.95
CA LEU A 290 14.59 26.40 9.44
C LEU A 290 15.56 27.38 8.74
N TYR A 291 15.30 27.69 7.47
CA TYR A 291 16.11 28.56 6.63
C TYR A 291 15.28 29.70 6.04
N PRO A 292 14.88 30.71 6.84
CA PRO A 292 13.96 31.74 6.42
C PRO A 292 14.50 32.64 5.29
N ASP A 293 15.84 32.74 5.19
CA ASP A 293 16.51 33.53 4.14
C ASP A 293 16.73 32.76 2.83
N MET A 294 16.45 31.45 2.82
CA MET A 294 16.59 30.59 1.65
C MET A 294 15.36 30.72 0.75
N ASN A 295 15.57 30.68 -0.57
CA ASN A 295 14.48 30.65 -1.53
C ASN A 295 13.57 29.44 -1.26
N PRO A 296 12.22 29.60 -1.23
CA PRO A 296 11.28 28.49 -1.08
C PRO A 296 11.50 27.32 -2.03
N ALA A 297 11.95 27.58 -3.27
CA ALA A 297 12.31 26.57 -4.24
C ALA A 297 13.50 25.71 -3.82
N GLU A 298 14.54 26.33 -3.29
CA GLU A 298 15.71 25.62 -2.77
C GLU A 298 15.32 24.75 -1.56
N CYS A 299 14.47 25.28 -0.67
CA CYS A 299 13.90 24.52 0.46
C CYS A 299 13.10 23.32 -0.04
N ALA A 300 12.29 23.48 -1.08
CA ALA A 300 11.49 22.42 -1.67
C ALA A 300 12.36 21.35 -2.35
N SER A 301 13.37 21.75 -3.09
CA SER A 301 14.35 20.84 -3.70
C SER A 301 15.10 20.03 -2.64
N MET A 302 15.60 20.72 -1.60
CA MET A 302 16.25 20.07 -0.46
C MET A 302 15.33 19.07 0.22
N ALA A 303 14.08 19.45 0.51
CA ALA A 303 13.08 18.58 1.10
C ALA A 303 12.87 17.32 0.27
N THR A 304 12.74 17.45 -1.06
CA THR A 304 12.56 16.32 -1.98
C THR A 304 13.71 15.32 -1.88
N GLY A 305 14.96 15.78 -1.80
CA GLY A 305 16.12 14.92 -1.58
C GLY A 305 16.07 14.16 -0.26
N TYR A 306 15.64 14.83 0.82
CA TYR A 306 15.52 14.23 2.14
C TYR A 306 14.37 13.23 2.26
N LEU A 307 13.35 13.27 1.39
CA LEU A 307 12.24 12.29 1.39
C LEU A 307 12.72 10.85 1.22
N SER A 308 13.86 10.64 0.53
CA SER A 308 14.45 9.30 0.40
C SER A 308 14.81 8.67 1.75
N PHE A 309 15.20 9.48 2.75
CA PHE A 309 15.46 8.98 4.11
C PHE A 309 14.19 8.58 4.83
N TYR A 310 13.07 9.31 4.65
CA TYR A 310 11.78 8.93 5.20
C TYR A 310 11.28 7.61 4.60
N TRP A 311 11.25 7.51 3.27
CA TRP A 311 10.81 6.29 2.58
C TRP A 311 11.77 5.12 2.75
N GLY A 312 13.08 5.40 2.83
CA GLY A 312 14.10 4.42 3.19
C GLY A 312 13.92 3.88 4.61
N GLY A 313 13.60 4.77 5.56
CA GLY A 313 13.22 4.40 6.93
C GLY A 313 11.99 3.49 6.93
N MET A 314 10.97 3.80 6.13
CA MET A 314 9.79 2.93 5.97
C MET A 314 10.16 1.56 5.39
N MET A 315 11.06 1.50 4.41
CA MET A 315 11.54 0.23 3.84
C MET A 315 12.23 -0.62 4.92
N VAL A 316 13.19 -0.06 5.63
CA VAL A 316 13.91 -0.74 6.73
C VAL A 316 12.93 -1.19 7.81
N GLY A 317 12.02 -0.31 8.21
CA GLY A 317 11.01 -0.60 9.23
C GLY A 317 10.08 -1.75 8.84
N ARG A 318 9.74 -1.94 7.57
CA ARG A 318 8.95 -3.09 7.08
C ARG A 318 9.71 -4.41 7.22
N PHE A 319 11.00 -4.45 6.88
CA PHE A 319 11.83 -5.65 7.07
C PHE A 319 12.01 -5.98 8.56
N VAL A 320 12.37 -4.99 9.36
CA VAL A 320 12.56 -5.16 10.82
C VAL A 320 11.24 -5.54 11.49
N GLY A 321 10.15 -4.87 11.14
CA GLY A 321 8.82 -5.14 11.67
C GLY A 321 8.31 -6.54 11.31
N ALA A 322 8.56 -7.04 10.10
CA ALA A 322 8.25 -8.41 9.72
C ALA A 322 8.99 -9.42 10.61
N GLY A 323 10.29 -9.18 10.89
CA GLY A 323 11.06 -10.01 11.82
C GLY A 323 10.52 -9.96 13.25
N ILE A 324 10.11 -8.79 13.74
CA ILE A 324 9.55 -8.62 15.09
C ILE A 324 8.18 -9.33 15.20
N LEU A 325 7.36 -9.28 14.17
CA LEU A 325 6.02 -9.92 14.14
C LEU A 325 6.06 -11.44 14.26
N THR A 326 7.21 -12.09 14.05
CA THR A 326 7.37 -13.53 14.33
C THR A 326 7.34 -13.86 15.82
N LYS A 327 7.61 -12.88 16.69
CA LYS A 327 7.75 -13.07 18.16
C LYS A 327 6.78 -12.20 18.97
N PHE A 328 6.28 -11.12 18.41
CA PHE A 328 5.45 -10.15 19.12
C PHE A 328 4.05 -10.04 18.50
N GLU A 329 3.08 -9.79 19.37
CA GLU A 329 1.69 -9.59 18.98
C GLU A 329 1.53 -8.32 18.12
N PRO A 330 0.82 -8.40 16.96
CA PRO A 330 0.64 -7.26 16.06
C PRO A 330 0.12 -5.98 16.72
N ARG A 331 -0.83 -6.10 17.69
CA ARG A 331 -1.39 -4.95 18.40
C ARG A 331 -0.34 -4.21 19.26
N LYS A 332 0.52 -4.98 19.94
CA LYS A 332 1.58 -4.40 20.79
C LYS A 332 2.61 -3.68 19.93
N LEU A 333 3.01 -4.31 18.80
CA LEU A 333 3.94 -3.67 17.88
C LEU A 333 3.35 -2.39 17.28
N LEU A 334 2.09 -2.42 16.82
CA LEU A 334 1.43 -1.25 16.27
C LEU A 334 1.34 -0.11 17.30
N THR A 335 0.93 -0.41 18.54
CA THR A 335 0.83 0.60 19.61
C THR A 335 2.21 1.20 19.92
N ALA A 336 3.26 0.39 20.03
CA ALA A 336 4.62 0.86 20.27
C ALA A 336 5.10 1.79 19.14
N CYS A 337 4.91 1.38 17.86
CA CYS A 337 5.28 2.19 16.71
C CYS A 337 4.52 3.51 16.65
N LEU A 338 3.21 3.51 16.98
CA LEU A 338 2.40 4.73 17.07
C LEU A 338 2.93 5.70 18.14
N CYS A 339 3.24 5.19 19.34
CA CYS A 339 3.76 6.02 20.43
C CYS A 339 5.13 6.59 20.09
N ILE A 340 6.04 5.78 19.52
CA ILE A 340 7.39 6.24 19.18
C ILE A 340 7.32 7.21 17.98
N GLY A 341 6.51 6.94 16.97
CA GLY A 341 6.30 7.86 15.85
C GLY A 341 5.76 9.22 16.32
N ALA A 342 4.74 9.22 17.18
CA ALA A 342 4.22 10.45 17.78
C ALA A 342 5.29 11.20 18.62
N LEU A 343 6.11 10.48 19.38
CA LEU A 343 7.23 11.06 20.13
C LEU A 343 8.26 11.71 19.20
N CYS A 344 8.61 11.06 18.08
CA CYS A 344 9.51 11.63 17.08
C CYS A 344 8.97 12.96 16.53
N ILE A 345 7.67 13.02 16.21
CA ILE A 345 7.04 14.27 15.76
C ILE A 345 7.01 15.31 16.88
N ALA A 346 6.67 14.94 18.11
CA ALA A 346 6.68 15.86 19.26
C ALA A 346 8.06 16.48 19.49
N LEU A 347 9.11 15.65 19.51
CA LEU A 347 10.49 16.12 19.66
C LEU A 347 10.93 16.98 18.46
N SER A 348 10.50 16.64 17.23
CA SER A 348 10.73 17.47 16.05
C SER A 348 10.12 18.86 16.18
N LEU A 349 8.95 18.99 16.82
CA LEU A 349 8.30 20.28 17.06
C LEU A 349 9.05 21.09 18.13
N VAL A 350 9.50 20.45 19.20
CA VAL A 350 10.31 21.10 20.25
C VAL A 350 11.63 21.62 19.66
N LEU A 351 12.27 20.84 18.78
CA LEU A 351 13.52 21.18 18.10
C LEU A 351 13.28 21.82 16.72
N SER A 352 12.24 22.66 16.62
CA SER A 352 11.78 23.22 15.35
C SER A 352 12.82 24.09 14.63
N THR A 353 13.77 24.67 15.33
CA THR A 353 14.85 25.51 14.80
C THR A 353 16.16 24.76 14.56
N SER A 354 16.13 23.43 14.56
CA SER A 354 17.33 22.59 14.41
C SER A 354 17.15 21.52 13.34
N MET A 355 18.24 21.20 12.63
CA MET A 355 18.29 20.04 11.73
C MET A 355 17.99 18.73 12.45
N VAL A 356 18.25 18.62 13.75
CA VAL A 356 17.85 17.45 14.56
C VAL A 356 16.34 17.27 14.52
N GLY A 357 15.55 18.34 14.54
CA GLY A 357 14.10 18.29 14.37
C GLY A 357 13.66 17.70 13.01
N ILE A 358 14.37 18.04 11.93
CA ILE A 358 14.12 17.44 10.61
C ILE A 358 14.43 15.95 10.62
N TRP A 359 15.59 15.54 11.18
CA TRP A 359 15.97 14.13 11.26
C TRP A 359 14.99 13.30 12.11
N LEU A 360 14.49 13.86 13.22
CA LEU A 360 13.45 13.20 14.03
C LEU A 360 12.15 13.00 13.23
N MET A 361 11.74 14.01 12.46
CA MET A 361 10.58 13.93 11.58
C MET A 361 10.75 12.83 10.51
N LEU A 362 11.94 12.73 9.92
CA LEU A 362 12.26 11.69 8.94
C LEU A 362 12.35 10.30 9.59
N ALA A 363 12.92 10.20 10.79
CA ALA A 363 13.02 8.94 11.53
C ALA A 363 11.65 8.36 11.91
N ALA A 364 10.60 9.19 12.00
CA ALA A 364 9.23 8.70 12.19
C ALA A 364 8.81 7.72 11.09
N GLY A 365 9.36 7.83 9.86
CA GLY A 365 9.10 6.89 8.77
C GLY A 365 9.39 5.43 9.12
N LEU A 366 10.45 5.18 9.92
CA LEU A 366 10.76 3.83 10.40
C LEU A 366 9.58 3.20 11.16
N PHE A 367 8.90 3.98 11.99
CA PHE A 367 7.78 3.54 12.84
C PHE A 367 6.45 3.56 12.09
N HIS A 368 6.28 4.44 11.09
CA HIS A 368 5.09 4.46 10.24
C HIS A 368 4.99 3.22 9.34
N SER A 369 6.11 2.56 9.08
CA SER A 369 6.26 1.47 8.10
C SER A 369 5.29 0.31 8.27
N VAL A 370 5.03 -0.11 9.51
CA VAL A 370 4.17 -1.25 9.84
C VAL A 370 2.71 -0.86 10.13
N MET A 371 2.41 0.44 10.20
CA MET A 371 1.09 0.89 10.61
C MET A 371 0.02 0.46 9.60
N TRP A 372 0.21 0.74 8.31
CA TRP A 372 -0.77 0.41 7.27
C TRP A 372 -1.13 -1.08 7.24
N PRO A 373 -0.16 -2.03 7.11
CA PRO A 373 -0.48 -3.45 7.07
C PRO A 373 -1.13 -3.95 8.34
N LEU A 374 -0.77 -3.42 9.51
CA LEU A 374 -1.35 -3.85 10.78
C LEU A 374 -2.76 -3.29 11.00
N ILE A 375 -3.02 -2.02 10.66
CA ILE A 375 -4.36 -1.44 10.69
C ILE A 375 -5.28 -2.22 9.74
N PHE A 376 -4.81 -2.47 8.51
CA PHE A 376 -5.55 -3.21 7.49
C PHE A 376 -5.89 -4.64 7.96
N ASN A 377 -4.91 -5.34 8.53
CA ASN A 377 -5.11 -6.68 9.09
C ASN A 377 -6.15 -6.68 10.22
N LEU A 378 -6.05 -5.72 11.17
CA LEU A 378 -7.02 -5.60 12.27
C LEU A 378 -8.45 -5.32 11.76
N GLY A 379 -8.58 -4.54 10.69
CA GLY A 379 -9.86 -4.26 10.06
C GLY A 379 -10.47 -5.44 9.29
N LEU A 380 -9.65 -6.42 8.87
CA LEU A 380 -10.09 -7.61 8.14
C LEU A 380 -10.31 -8.85 9.02
N GLN A 381 -10.14 -8.75 10.34
CA GLN A 381 -10.28 -9.90 11.22
C GLN A 381 -11.70 -10.48 11.20
N GLU A 382 -11.80 -11.82 11.19
CA GLU A 382 -13.03 -12.62 11.35
C GLU A 382 -14.17 -12.33 10.35
N LEU A 383 -13.85 -11.95 9.13
CA LEU A 383 -14.86 -11.60 8.10
C LEU A 383 -15.23 -12.75 7.16
N GLY A 384 -14.43 -13.82 7.11
CA GLY A 384 -14.68 -14.97 6.24
C GLY A 384 -14.96 -14.57 4.78
N PRO A 385 -16.15 -14.92 4.22
CA PRO A 385 -16.49 -14.63 2.82
C PRO A 385 -16.57 -13.13 2.49
N HIS A 386 -16.64 -12.25 3.49
CA HIS A 386 -16.74 -10.80 3.30
C HIS A 386 -15.39 -10.10 3.20
N THR A 387 -14.25 -10.81 3.35
CA THR A 387 -12.90 -10.24 3.38
C THR A 387 -12.58 -9.36 2.17
N LYS A 388 -13.01 -9.76 0.95
CA LYS A 388 -12.80 -8.96 -0.27
C LYS A 388 -13.55 -7.65 -0.28
N ALA A 389 -14.85 -7.71 0.05
CA ALA A 389 -15.67 -6.52 0.12
C ALA A 389 -15.16 -5.57 1.23
N ALA A 390 -14.76 -6.12 2.37
CA ALA A 390 -14.16 -5.37 3.47
C ALA A 390 -12.84 -4.70 3.09
N SER A 391 -11.99 -5.39 2.31
CA SER A 391 -10.77 -4.80 1.76
C SER A 391 -11.07 -3.53 0.95
N GLY A 392 -12.10 -3.57 0.09
CA GLY A 392 -12.56 -2.40 -0.65
C GLY A 392 -13.05 -1.26 0.27
N VAL A 393 -13.82 -1.59 1.32
CA VAL A 393 -14.28 -0.60 2.31
C VAL A 393 -13.10 0.04 3.05
N ILE A 394 -12.14 -0.75 3.51
CA ILE A 394 -10.98 -0.23 4.24
C ILE A 394 -10.10 0.63 3.31
N ASN A 395 -9.93 0.22 2.06
CA ASN A 395 -9.16 0.99 1.07
C ASN A 395 -9.78 2.36 0.75
N THR A 396 -11.11 2.55 0.93
CA THR A 396 -11.69 3.90 0.79
C THR A 396 -11.11 4.88 1.80
N GLY A 397 -10.61 4.40 2.96
CA GLY A 397 -9.94 5.25 3.94
C GLY A 397 -8.71 5.99 3.39
N VAL A 398 -8.10 5.49 2.32
CA VAL A 398 -6.95 6.16 1.66
C VAL A 398 -7.33 7.56 1.11
N ILE A 399 -8.62 7.86 0.96
CA ILE A 399 -9.11 9.22 0.65
C ILE A 399 -8.66 10.26 1.70
N GLY A 400 -8.22 9.82 2.88
CA GLY A 400 -7.61 10.69 3.88
C GLY A 400 -6.48 11.54 3.30
N GLY A 401 -5.69 11.00 2.35
CA GLY A 401 -4.68 11.77 1.63
C GLY A 401 -5.26 12.93 0.79
N ALA A 402 -6.47 12.75 0.26
CA ALA A 402 -7.16 13.78 -0.52
C ALA A 402 -7.75 14.91 0.35
N LEU A 403 -8.23 14.59 1.54
CA LEU A 403 -8.98 15.52 2.38
C LEU A 403 -8.11 16.14 3.48
N LEU A 404 -7.26 15.35 4.12
CA LEU A 404 -6.42 15.83 5.23
C LEU A 404 -5.26 16.70 4.75
N MET A 405 -4.70 16.42 3.55
CA MET A 405 -3.55 17.19 3.07
C MET A 405 -3.89 18.63 2.72
N PRO A 406 -4.95 18.95 1.97
CA PRO A 406 -5.38 20.35 1.77
C PRO A 406 -5.76 21.05 3.08
N LEU A 407 -6.36 20.32 4.04
CA LEU A 407 -6.65 20.86 5.37
C LEU A 407 -5.37 21.24 6.11
N MET A 408 -4.36 20.37 6.11
CA MET A 408 -3.05 20.66 6.69
C MET A 408 -2.34 21.80 5.93
N GLY A 409 -2.46 21.85 4.61
CA GLY A 409 -1.97 22.98 3.80
C GLY A 409 -2.62 24.31 4.18
N ALA A 410 -3.94 24.32 4.35
CA ALA A 410 -4.66 25.50 4.84
C ALA A 410 -4.23 25.93 6.26
N MET A 411 -3.90 24.96 7.13
CA MET A 411 -3.33 25.28 8.46
C MET A 411 -1.93 25.90 8.33
N VAL A 412 -1.11 25.46 7.36
CA VAL A 412 0.19 26.07 7.06
C VAL A 412 0.00 27.52 6.61
N ASP A 413 -0.92 27.77 5.68
CA ASP A 413 -1.19 29.12 5.16
C ASP A 413 -1.72 30.07 6.27
N ALA A 414 -2.56 29.54 7.17
CA ALA A 414 -3.20 30.34 8.21
C ALA A 414 -2.34 30.56 9.48
N ALA A 415 -1.57 29.53 9.89
CA ALA A 415 -0.93 29.51 11.22
C ALA A 415 0.46 28.86 11.23
N GLY A 416 0.97 28.49 10.07
CA GLY A 416 2.30 27.91 9.90
C GLY A 416 2.37 26.39 10.09
N VAL A 417 3.49 25.83 9.68
CA VAL A 417 3.71 24.37 9.62
C VAL A 417 3.66 23.68 11.00
N ILE A 418 4.01 24.37 12.07
CA ILE A 418 3.96 23.82 13.43
C ILE A 418 2.52 23.44 13.80
N VAL A 419 1.54 24.31 13.51
CA VAL A 419 0.12 24.05 13.82
C VAL A 419 -0.41 22.88 12.97
N ALA A 420 -0.04 22.83 11.70
CA ALA A 420 -0.40 21.72 10.81
C ALA A 420 0.15 20.37 11.32
N LEU A 421 1.39 20.34 11.82
CA LEU A 421 1.97 19.12 12.39
C LEU A 421 1.32 18.73 13.72
N CYS A 422 0.85 19.69 14.52
CA CYS A 422 0.11 19.39 15.76
C CYS A 422 -1.20 18.61 15.48
N ALA A 423 -1.85 18.82 14.34
CA ALA A 423 -3.03 18.06 13.95
C ALA A 423 -2.77 16.55 13.85
N MET A 424 -1.53 16.13 13.55
CA MET A 424 -1.16 14.71 13.45
C MET A 424 -1.36 13.96 14.78
N PHE A 425 -1.29 14.61 15.93
CA PHE A 425 -1.52 13.94 17.22
C PHE A 425 -2.96 13.45 17.36
N VAL A 426 -3.94 14.12 16.76
CA VAL A 426 -5.32 13.65 16.69
C VAL A 426 -5.40 12.34 15.89
N PHE A 427 -4.65 12.26 14.79
CA PHE A 427 -4.59 11.06 13.94
C PHE A 427 -3.97 9.90 14.70
N TYR A 428 -2.82 10.10 15.35
CA TYR A 428 -2.18 9.08 16.21
C TYR A 428 -3.12 8.59 17.31
N ALA A 429 -3.77 9.51 18.02
CA ALA A 429 -4.68 9.18 19.12
C ALA A 429 -5.83 8.27 18.66
N TYR A 430 -6.45 8.60 17.50
CA TYR A 430 -7.49 7.76 16.93
C TYR A 430 -6.99 6.37 16.54
N ILE A 431 -5.83 6.26 15.89
CA ILE A 431 -5.28 4.96 15.47
C ILE A 431 -4.91 4.11 16.70
N ILE A 432 -4.38 4.70 17.77
CA ILE A 432 -4.10 4.01 19.04
C ILE A 432 -5.41 3.48 19.65
N TRP A 433 -6.46 4.29 19.66
CA TRP A 433 -7.78 3.87 20.13
C TRP A 433 -8.36 2.73 19.27
N PHE A 434 -8.30 2.85 17.95
CA PHE A 434 -8.73 1.79 17.03
C PHE A 434 -7.98 0.49 17.26
N CYS A 435 -6.66 0.55 17.37
CA CYS A 435 -5.82 -0.62 17.59
C CYS A 435 -6.22 -1.39 18.86
N ASN A 436 -6.46 -0.69 19.97
CA ASN A 436 -6.66 -1.33 21.26
C ASN A 436 -8.13 -1.66 21.57
N PHE A 437 -9.07 -0.86 21.06
CA PHE A 437 -10.50 -0.95 21.36
C PHE A 437 -11.36 -1.09 20.09
N GLY A 438 -11.25 -0.15 19.14
CA GLY A 438 -12.14 -0.04 17.98
C GLY A 438 -12.15 -1.28 17.10
N SER A 439 -11.01 -1.92 16.91
CA SER A 439 -10.87 -3.13 16.09
C SER A 439 -11.56 -4.38 16.67
N LYS A 440 -12.06 -4.31 17.90
CA LYS A 440 -12.81 -5.40 18.56
C LYS A 440 -14.32 -5.21 18.51
N ILE A 441 -14.79 -4.02 18.08
CA ILE A 441 -16.21 -3.67 18.11
C ILE A 441 -16.94 -4.30 16.94
N GLY A 442 -17.96 -5.12 17.25
CA GLY A 442 -18.85 -5.70 16.24
C GLY A 442 -18.26 -6.86 15.43
N ILE A 443 -17.18 -7.48 15.90
CA ILE A 443 -16.59 -8.68 15.30
C ILE A 443 -17.53 -9.87 15.45
N SER A 444 -18.08 -10.15 16.63
CA SER A 444 -18.93 -11.31 16.83
C SER A 444 -20.31 -11.13 16.20
N ALA A 445 -20.86 -12.24 15.67
CA ALA A 445 -22.21 -12.33 15.12
C ALA A 445 -23.28 -12.49 16.22
N LYS A 446 -23.01 -12.03 17.47
CA LYS A 446 -24.00 -12.03 18.53
C LYS A 446 -25.02 -10.92 18.35
#